data_b4063e019fc6857a4b8591b3d2ffb98f
#
_entry.id   b4063e019fc6857a4b8591b3d2ffb98f
#
_cell.length_a   1.000
_cell.length_b   1.000
_cell.length_c   1.000
_cell.angle_alpha   90.00
_cell.angle_beta   90.00
_cell.angle_gamma   90.00
#
_symmetry.space_group_name_H-M   'P 1'
#
loop_
_entity.id
_entity.type
_entity.pdbx_description
1 polymer ?
#
loop_
_entity_poly.entity_id
_entity_poly.type
_entity_poly.pdbx_seq_one_letter_code
_entity_poly.pdbx_strand_id
1 'polypeptide(L)'
;MNASSVKMTFFICRWKEGVEAMNDSRIKHKSVAVKDVLILGFAFFATYFGAGNLIFPPQLGFVSGSSYGPALVGLTLSGILLPIFALLIISRYGDVRRITERVGPYTYNILLTLLMIVCIFVSIPRTCATAIQLGIQGNFPNVPFIPGVVIYFLLSYWITSDETSVLDKVGKFLTPLLALILVVIGVLGVVSPIGTPAEPTVANSFTNAFLGGYNTGDVLVSFIMASLFIQSVENKGYVESRERNRMMFYCGAVSVILLFIIYGSLLFMGACVSADVPADTGRAELLVLVIKRVGGAVMLXXXXXXDLYTFGIDRASRCGRYCRIYRLDFRSQLSAGFGTYGIGNIRPFYFS
;
A
#
# COMPACT_ATOMS: atom_id res chain seq x y z
N MET A 1 -41.95 45.77 22.45
CA MET A 1 -41.46 44.96 21.32
C MET A 1 -42.17 43.62 21.35
N ASN A 2 -42.89 43.29 20.29
CA ASN A 2 -43.75 42.09 20.25
C ASN A 2 -42.92 40.79 20.07
N ALA A 3 -43.23 39.78 20.84
CA ALA A 3 -42.53 38.49 20.79
C ALA A 3 -42.51 37.84 19.39
N SER A 4 -43.48 38.16 18.56
CA SER A 4 -43.54 37.73 17.16
C SER A 4 -42.45 38.37 16.28
N SER A 5 -42.08 39.62 16.56
CA SER A 5 -41.03 40.35 15.82
C SER A 5 -39.65 39.77 16.11
N VAL A 6 -39.38 39.37 17.35
CA VAL A 6 -38.10 38.76 17.75
C VAL A 6 -37.92 37.36 17.10
N LYS A 7 -39.00 36.56 17.08
CA LYS A 7 -38.99 35.24 16.42
C LYS A 7 -38.76 35.34 14.91
N MET A 8 -39.34 36.32 14.27
CA MET A 8 -39.20 36.58 12.82
C MET A 8 -37.77 37.00 12.49
N THR A 9 -37.14 37.85 13.29
CA THR A 9 -35.76 38.30 13.10
C THR A 9 -34.79 37.10 13.29
N PHE A 10 -35.04 36.27 14.29
CA PHE A 10 -34.22 35.05 14.54
C PHE A 10 -34.34 34.05 13.38
N PHE A 11 -35.54 33.88 12.84
CA PHE A 11 -35.77 32.99 11.67
C PHE A 11 -35.07 33.52 10.41
N ILE A 12 -35.12 34.85 10.19
CA ILE A 12 -34.47 35.51 9.03
C ILE A 12 -32.93 35.41 9.16
N CYS A 13 -32.37 35.60 10.37
CA CYS A 13 -30.92 35.40 10.60
C CYS A 13 -30.49 33.99 10.32
N ARG A 14 -31.21 33.02 10.85
CA ARG A 14 -30.92 31.60 10.65
C ARG A 14 -31.09 31.18 9.19
N TRP A 15 -32.07 31.75 8.47
CA TRP A 15 -32.26 31.56 7.04
C TRP A 15 -31.08 32.15 6.25
N LYS A 16 -30.61 33.36 6.59
CA LYS A 16 -29.46 34.01 5.97
C LYS A 16 -28.18 33.20 6.20
N GLU A 17 -27.94 32.73 7.44
CA GLU A 17 -26.82 31.88 7.76
C GLU A 17 -26.85 30.54 6.97
N GLY A 18 -28.05 29.96 6.85
CA GLY A 18 -28.28 28.78 6.02
C GLY A 18 -28.05 29.01 4.53
N VAL A 19 -28.49 30.16 4.01
CA VAL A 19 -28.29 30.55 2.60
C VAL A 19 -26.84 30.95 2.34
N GLU A 20 -26.16 31.59 3.29
CA GLU A 20 -24.73 31.90 3.19
C GLU A 20 -23.89 30.62 3.26
N ALA A 21 -24.24 29.70 4.16
CA ALA A 21 -23.60 28.37 4.24
C ALA A 21 -23.84 27.54 2.96
N MET A 22 -25.04 27.64 2.37
CA MET A 22 -25.35 27.01 1.07
C MET A 22 -24.65 27.72 -0.10
N ASN A 23 -24.40 29.01 -0.01
CA ASN A 23 -23.73 29.79 -1.08
C ASN A 23 -22.21 29.68 -0.96
N ASP A 24 -21.67 29.48 0.24
CA ASP A 24 -20.26 29.20 0.48
C ASP A 24 -19.92 27.73 0.11
N SER A 25 -20.94 26.88 0.10
CA SER A 25 -20.87 25.52 -0.45
C SER A 25 -21.00 25.46 -1.97
N ARG A 26 -20.84 26.57 -2.69
CA ARG A 26 -20.42 26.48 -4.10
C ARG A 26 -19.10 25.75 -4.10
N ILE A 27 -19.20 24.46 -4.35
CA ILE A 27 -18.08 23.56 -4.51
C ILE A 27 -17.12 24.25 -5.48
N LYS A 28 -16.10 24.90 -4.95
CA LYS A 28 -15.00 25.40 -5.78
C LYS A 28 -14.41 24.16 -6.44
N HIS A 29 -14.70 23.98 -7.70
CA HIS A 29 -14.07 22.92 -8.51
C HIS A 29 -12.56 23.05 -8.35
N LYS A 30 -11.98 22.19 -7.51
CA LYS A 30 -10.55 22.20 -7.25
C LYS A 30 -9.86 21.51 -8.44
N SER A 31 -9.15 22.29 -9.23
CA SER A 31 -8.29 21.72 -10.27
C SER A 31 -7.26 20.77 -9.63
N VAL A 32 -7.02 19.64 -10.27
CA VAL A 32 -6.08 18.63 -9.76
C VAL A 32 -4.68 19.25 -9.71
N ALA A 33 -4.14 19.44 -8.49
CA ALA A 33 -2.81 19.99 -8.28
C ALA A 33 -1.75 18.89 -8.47
N VAL A 34 -0.76 19.14 -9.30
CA VAL A 34 0.35 18.20 -9.57
C VAL A 34 1.06 17.78 -8.28
N LYS A 35 1.23 18.73 -7.35
CA LYS A 35 1.83 18.45 -6.03
C LYS A 35 1.04 17.38 -5.25
N ASP A 36 -0.28 17.49 -5.24
CA ASP A 36 -1.14 16.51 -4.55
C ASP A 36 -1.10 15.15 -5.25
N VAL A 37 -1.07 15.13 -6.59
CA VAL A 37 -0.93 13.90 -7.39
C VAL A 37 0.39 13.19 -7.05
N LEU A 38 1.49 13.91 -6.97
CA LEU A 38 2.80 13.32 -6.66
C LEU A 38 2.82 12.77 -5.23
N ILE A 39 2.35 13.54 -4.23
CA ILE A 39 2.35 13.12 -2.82
C ILE A 39 1.49 11.84 -2.65
N LEU A 40 0.27 11.85 -3.18
CA LEU A 40 -0.64 10.71 -3.06
C LEU A 40 -0.22 9.56 -3.98
N GLY A 41 0.35 9.85 -5.16
CA GLY A 41 0.88 8.83 -6.08
C GLY A 41 2.05 8.06 -5.46
N PHE A 42 2.96 8.76 -4.78
CA PHE A 42 4.03 8.11 -4.00
C PHE A 42 3.46 7.29 -2.84
N ALA A 43 2.38 7.76 -2.19
CA ALA A 43 1.70 7.00 -1.14
C ALA A 43 1.05 5.73 -1.70
N PHE A 44 0.43 5.79 -2.89
CA PHE A 44 -0.09 4.62 -3.61
C PHE A 44 1.03 3.64 -3.93
N PHE A 45 2.11 4.14 -4.53
CA PHE A 45 3.30 3.33 -4.83
C PHE A 45 3.81 2.62 -3.55
N ALA A 46 3.98 3.35 -2.45
CA ALA A 46 4.48 2.81 -1.19
C ALA A 46 3.59 1.68 -0.64
N THR A 47 2.29 1.74 -0.89
CA THR A 47 1.33 0.73 -0.42
C THR A 47 1.51 -0.62 -1.13
N TYR A 48 1.79 -0.57 -2.44
CA TYR A 48 2.00 -1.78 -3.25
C TYR A 48 3.46 -2.21 -3.27
N PHE A 49 4.35 -1.31 -2.88
CA PHE A 49 5.78 -1.56 -2.83
C PHE A 49 6.19 -1.97 -1.41
N GLY A 50 6.43 -3.25 -1.20
CA GLY A 50 6.87 -3.78 0.09
C GLY A 50 8.01 -4.77 -0.07
N ALA A 51 8.79 -4.96 1.00
CA ALA A 51 9.93 -5.89 1.04
C ALA A 51 9.52 -7.30 0.58
N GLY A 52 8.33 -7.76 0.98
CA GLY A 52 7.80 -9.08 0.57
C GLY A 52 7.53 -9.19 -0.94
N ASN A 53 7.32 -8.07 -1.63
CA ASN A 53 7.06 -8.06 -3.07
C ASN A 53 8.33 -7.93 -3.91
N LEU A 54 9.40 -7.36 -3.34
CA LEU A 54 10.69 -7.17 -4.02
C LEU A 54 11.34 -8.48 -4.50
N ILE A 55 11.07 -9.58 -3.82
CA ILE A 55 11.69 -10.88 -4.14
C ILE A 55 11.09 -11.53 -5.41
N PHE A 56 9.86 -11.13 -5.83
CA PHE A 56 9.19 -11.78 -6.96
C PHE A 56 9.79 -11.38 -8.32
N PRO A 57 9.97 -10.08 -8.64
CA PRO A 57 10.45 -9.71 -9.99
C PRO A 57 11.80 -10.35 -10.35
N PRO A 58 12.87 -10.32 -9.51
CA PRO A 58 14.13 -10.98 -9.86
C PRO A 58 13.97 -12.49 -10.05
N GLN A 59 13.19 -13.15 -9.18
CA GLN A 59 12.96 -14.58 -9.28
C GLN A 59 12.24 -14.95 -10.59
N LEU A 60 11.20 -14.15 -10.96
CA LEU A 60 10.46 -14.40 -12.19
C LEU A 60 11.33 -14.15 -13.42
N GLY A 61 12.19 -13.15 -13.37
CA GLY A 61 13.20 -12.90 -14.41
C GLY A 61 14.19 -14.07 -14.52
N PHE A 62 14.70 -14.50 -13.38
CA PHE A 62 15.69 -15.59 -13.28
C PHE A 62 15.18 -16.89 -13.94
N VAL A 63 13.95 -17.32 -13.61
CA VAL A 63 13.39 -18.56 -14.18
C VAL A 63 12.95 -18.39 -15.65
N SER A 64 12.71 -17.14 -16.08
CA SER A 64 12.30 -16.84 -17.47
C SER A 64 13.48 -16.65 -18.41
N GLY A 65 14.65 -16.32 -17.88
CA GLY A 65 15.88 -16.17 -18.69
C GLY A 65 15.67 -15.29 -19.93
N SER A 66 15.99 -15.81 -21.12
CA SER A 66 15.83 -15.12 -22.40
C SER A 66 14.36 -14.76 -22.73
N SER A 67 13.39 -15.42 -22.12
CA SER A 67 11.95 -15.15 -22.28
C SER A 67 11.42 -14.15 -21.23
N TYR A 68 12.26 -13.21 -20.76
CA TYR A 68 11.87 -12.20 -19.79
C TYR A 68 10.81 -11.22 -20.30
N GLY A 69 10.74 -10.99 -21.63
CA GLY A 69 9.71 -10.10 -22.23
C GLY A 69 8.29 -10.55 -21.93
N PRO A 70 7.88 -11.76 -22.31
CA PRO A 70 6.56 -12.30 -21.91
C PRO A 70 6.36 -12.33 -20.38
N ALA A 71 7.40 -12.62 -19.60
CA ALA A 71 7.33 -12.59 -18.13
C ALA A 71 7.02 -11.18 -17.62
N LEU A 72 7.65 -10.14 -18.19
CA LEU A 72 7.40 -8.75 -17.84
C LEU A 72 5.93 -8.37 -18.08
N VAL A 73 5.36 -8.80 -19.21
CA VAL A 73 3.94 -8.57 -19.54
C VAL A 73 3.04 -9.25 -18.52
N GLY A 74 3.30 -10.51 -18.19
CA GLY A 74 2.55 -11.27 -17.20
C GLY A 74 2.56 -10.62 -15.82
N LEU A 75 3.73 -10.25 -15.32
CA LEU A 75 3.91 -9.56 -14.04
C LEU A 75 3.21 -8.20 -14.03
N THR A 76 3.32 -7.42 -15.13
CA THR A 76 2.69 -6.10 -15.25
C THR A 76 1.18 -6.21 -15.16
N LEU A 77 0.58 -7.16 -15.86
CA LEU A 77 -0.88 -7.34 -15.86
C LEU A 77 -1.42 -7.73 -14.49
N SER A 78 -0.80 -8.72 -13.84
CA SER A 78 -1.33 -9.28 -12.58
C SER A 78 -0.79 -8.57 -11.34
N GLY A 79 0.49 -8.24 -11.30
CA GLY A 79 1.16 -7.70 -10.12
C GLY A 79 1.10 -6.17 -10.01
N ILE A 80 0.84 -5.46 -11.13
CA ILE A 80 0.82 -3.99 -11.14
C ILE A 80 -0.58 -3.46 -11.51
N LEU A 81 -1.07 -3.82 -12.70
CA LEU A 81 -2.32 -3.25 -13.22
C LEU A 81 -3.55 -3.75 -12.47
N LEU A 82 -3.63 -5.05 -12.19
CA LEU A 82 -4.81 -5.64 -11.56
C LEU A 82 -5.10 -5.04 -10.17
N PRO A 83 -4.13 -4.89 -9.24
CA PRO A 83 -4.37 -4.22 -7.96
C PRO A 83 -4.83 -2.77 -8.10
N ILE A 84 -4.20 -2.01 -8.99
CA ILE A 84 -4.54 -0.59 -9.17
C ILE A 84 -5.92 -0.45 -9.81
N PHE A 85 -6.28 -1.31 -10.76
CA PHE A 85 -7.64 -1.35 -11.31
C PHE A 85 -8.68 -1.71 -10.22
N ALA A 86 -8.38 -2.67 -9.36
CA ALA A 86 -9.24 -3.00 -8.23
C ALA A 86 -9.48 -1.78 -7.34
N LEU A 87 -8.41 -1.06 -6.99
CA LEU A 87 -8.48 0.17 -6.21
C LEU A 87 -9.34 1.24 -6.88
N LEU A 88 -9.14 1.47 -8.20
CA LEU A 88 -9.88 2.49 -8.97
C LEU A 88 -11.37 2.14 -9.08
N ILE A 89 -11.69 0.86 -9.26
CA ILE A 89 -13.09 0.38 -9.31
C ILE A 89 -13.76 0.62 -7.95
N ILE A 90 -13.11 0.23 -6.85
CA ILE A 90 -13.66 0.42 -5.50
C ILE A 90 -13.89 1.92 -5.22
N SER A 91 -12.94 2.78 -5.63
CA SER A 91 -13.04 4.22 -5.40
C SER A 91 -14.25 4.87 -6.10
N ARG A 92 -14.69 4.31 -7.23
CA ARG A 92 -15.90 4.77 -7.95
C ARG A 92 -17.18 4.55 -7.13
N TYR A 93 -17.22 3.44 -6.40
CA TYR A 93 -18.38 3.09 -5.54
C TYR A 93 -18.33 3.80 -4.18
N GLY A 94 -17.19 4.36 -3.82
CA GLY A 94 -16.98 5.15 -2.60
C GLY A 94 -16.60 4.35 -1.35
N ASP A 95 -16.95 3.06 -1.30
CA ASP A 95 -16.55 2.18 -0.20
C ASP A 95 -16.75 0.71 -0.58
N VAL A 96 -15.91 -0.15 -0.04
CA VAL A 96 -16.00 -1.61 -0.14
C VAL A 96 -17.32 -2.11 0.45
N ARG A 97 -17.77 -1.51 1.55
CA ARG A 97 -19.02 -1.86 2.23
C ARG A 97 -20.22 -1.77 1.28
N ARG A 98 -20.35 -0.70 0.48
CA ARG A 98 -21.44 -0.53 -0.49
C ARG A 98 -21.47 -1.60 -1.57
N ILE A 99 -20.29 -2.13 -1.93
CA ILE A 99 -20.18 -3.21 -2.94
C ILE A 99 -20.61 -4.53 -2.31
N THR A 100 -20.13 -4.84 -1.11
CA THR A 100 -20.37 -6.12 -0.44
C THR A 100 -21.80 -6.26 0.12
N GLU A 101 -22.42 -5.16 0.53
CA GLU A 101 -23.82 -5.15 1.01
C GLU A 101 -24.82 -5.61 -0.06
N ARG A 102 -24.48 -5.45 -1.34
CA ARG A 102 -25.31 -5.95 -2.46
C ARG A 102 -25.35 -7.48 -2.52
N VAL A 103 -24.32 -8.14 -1.99
CA VAL A 103 -24.22 -9.62 -1.95
C VAL A 103 -24.94 -10.16 -0.72
N GLY A 104 -24.81 -9.45 0.41
CA GLY A 104 -25.48 -9.86 1.65
C GLY A 104 -25.07 -8.99 2.84
N PRO A 105 -25.90 -8.97 3.90
CA PRO A 105 -25.66 -8.05 5.04
C PRO A 105 -24.39 -8.38 5.84
N TYR A 106 -23.94 -9.62 5.84
CA TYR A 106 -22.74 -10.05 6.58
C TYR A 106 -21.47 -10.14 5.72
N THR A 107 -21.60 -9.98 4.39
CA THR A 107 -20.50 -10.19 3.42
C THR A 107 -19.31 -9.28 3.72
N TYR A 108 -19.55 -8.04 4.10
CA TYR A 108 -18.49 -7.07 4.46
C TYR A 108 -17.64 -7.59 5.62
N ASN A 109 -18.29 -8.01 6.71
CA ASN A 109 -17.60 -8.48 7.92
C ASN A 109 -16.82 -9.78 7.66
N ILE A 110 -17.42 -10.71 6.90
CA ILE A 110 -16.76 -11.98 6.51
C ILE A 110 -15.52 -11.67 5.66
N LEU A 111 -15.66 -10.81 4.65
CA LEU A 111 -14.55 -10.42 3.76
C LEU A 111 -13.41 -9.77 4.56
N LEU A 112 -13.72 -8.79 5.42
CA LEU A 112 -12.70 -8.13 6.25
C LEU A 112 -12.00 -9.11 7.19
N THR A 113 -12.75 -9.99 7.84
CA THR A 113 -12.18 -11.00 8.75
C THR A 113 -11.23 -11.93 7.98
N LEU A 114 -11.64 -12.41 6.80
CA LEU A 114 -10.81 -13.27 5.96
C LEU A 114 -9.54 -12.55 5.51
N LEU A 115 -9.67 -11.30 5.05
CA LEU A 115 -8.52 -10.47 4.65
C LEU A 115 -7.55 -10.24 5.82
N MET A 116 -8.08 -10.02 7.03
CA MET A 116 -7.26 -9.86 8.23
C MET A 116 -6.50 -11.15 8.58
N ILE A 117 -7.15 -12.31 8.46
CA ILE A 117 -6.50 -13.61 8.67
C ILE A 117 -5.33 -13.78 7.68
N VAL A 118 -5.57 -13.50 6.38
CA VAL A 118 -4.52 -13.58 5.35
C VAL A 118 -3.36 -12.61 5.66
N CYS A 119 -3.68 -11.37 6.06
CA CYS A 119 -2.65 -10.38 6.42
C CYS A 119 -1.79 -10.85 7.60
N ILE A 120 -2.41 -11.38 8.66
CA ILE A 120 -1.72 -11.78 9.89
C ILE A 120 -0.87 -13.03 9.66
N PHE A 121 -1.42 -14.04 9.00
CA PHE A 121 -0.78 -15.37 8.90
C PHE A 121 0.09 -15.54 7.64
N VAL A 122 -0.11 -14.74 6.59
CA VAL A 122 0.64 -14.87 5.33
C VAL A 122 1.53 -13.64 5.09
N SER A 123 0.95 -12.43 5.06
CA SER A 123 1.69 -11.23 4.66
C SER A 123 2.73 -10.80 5.69
N ILE A 124 2.39 -10.78 6.98
CA ILE A 124 3.30 -10.32 8.04
C ILE A 124 4.51 -11.26 8.19
N PRO A 125 4.35 -12.59 8.30
CA PRO A 125 5.51 -13.48 8.40
C PRO A 125 6.41 -13.41 7.15
N ARG A 126 5.83 -13.34 5.96
CA ARG A 126 6.58 -13.23 4.70
C ARG A 126 7.46 -11.97 4.68
N THR A 127 6.89 -10.81 5.02
CA THR A 127 7.63 -9.54 5.04
C THR A 127 8.67 -9.50 6.15
N CYS A 128 8.39 -10.06 7.31
CA CYS A 128 9.36 -10.22 8.41
C CYS A 128 10.57 -11.06 7.94
N ALA A 129 10.31 -12.21 7.33
CA ALA A 129 11.36 -13.10 6.82
C ALA A 129 12.22 -12.41 5.76
N THR A 130 11.58 -11.74 4.80
CA THR A 130 12.29 -11.01 3.73
C THR A 130 13.15 -9.88 4.30
N ALA A 131 12.62 -9.09 5.24
CA ALA A 131 13.33 -7.97 5.86
C ALA A 131 14.58 -8.46 6.63
N ILE A 132 14.50 -9.60 7.31
CA ILE A 132 15.65 -10.19 8.02
C ILE A 132 16.69 -10.73 7.02
N GLN A 133 16.24 -11.45 6.01
CA GLN A 133 17.12 -12.04 4.98
C GLN A 133 17.85 -10.94 4.19
N LEU A 134 17.16 -9.90 3.77
CA LEU A 134 17.75 -8.78 3.00
C LEU A 134 18.59 -7.86 3.90
N GLY A 135 18.02 -7.44 5.03
CA GLY A 135 18.63 -6.42 5.90
C GLY A 135 19.78 -6.93 6.74
N ILE A 136 19.61 -8.08 7.37
CA ILE A 136 20.59 -8.64 8.33
C ILE A 136 21.44 -9.70 7.67
N GLN A 137 20.83 -10.79 7.19
CA GLN A 137 21.58 -11.95 6.69
C GLN A 137 22.29 -11.67 5.35
N GLY A 138 21.78 -10.73 4.54
CA GLY A 138 22.44 -10.29 3.33
C GLY A 138 23.84 -9.71 3.55
N ASN A 139 24.06 -9.08 4.70
CA ASN A 139 25.37 -8.51 5.10
C ASN A 139 26.10 -9.34 6.15
N PHE A 140 25.37 -10.04 7.01
CA PHE A 140 25.89 -10.84 8.13
C PHE A 140 25.28 -12.24 8.10
N PRO A 141 25.77 -13.16 7.22
CA PRO A 141 25.15 -14.48 7.02
C PRO A 141 25.10 -15.35 8.29
N ASN A 142 26.02 -15.13 9.22
CA ASN A 142 26.15 -15.93 10.43
C ASN A 142 25.16 -15.54 11.55
N VAL A 143 24.39 -14.48 11.37
CA VAL A 143 23.42 -14.06 12.39
C VAL A 143 22.20 -14.99 12.37
N PRO A 144 21.85 -15.61 13.52
CA PRO A 144 20.68 -16.49 13.58
C PRO A 144 19.38 -15.75 13.26
N PHE A 145 18.42 -16.46 12.65
CA PHE A 145 17.15 -15.88 12.19
C PHE A 145 16.25 -15.43 13.35
N ILE A 146 16.18 -16.21 14.44
CA ILE A 146 15.24 -16.01 15.55
C ILE A 146 15.45 -14.65 16.27
N PRO A 147 16.68 -14.27 16.68
CA PRO A 147 16.90 -12.93 17.25
C PRO A 147 16.46 -11.79 16.31
N GLY A 148 16.67 -11.95 15.02
CA GLY A 148 16.18 -11.00 14.02
C GLY A 148 14.67 -10.81 14.05
N VAL A 149 13.92 -11.91 14.18
CA VAL A 149 12.45 -11.89 14.31
C VAL A 149 12.03 -11.11 15.55
N VAL A 150 12.68 -11.38 16.69
CA VAL A 150 12.37 -10.69 17.97
C VAL A 150 12.62 -9.18 17.84
N ILE A 151 13.79 -8.80 17.35
CA ILE A 151 14.17 -7.39 17.13
C ILE A 151 13.16 -6.72 16.18
N TYR A 152 12.82 -7.38 15.08
CA TYR A 152 11.87 -6.89 14.09
C TYR A 152 10.49 -6.58 14.72
N PHE A 153 9.95 -7.50 15.53
CA PHE A 153 8.64 -7.29 16.19
C PHE A 153 8.71 -6.24 17.29
N LEU A 154 9.82 -6.16 18.05
CA LEU A 154 10.01 -5.12 19.08
C LEU A 154 10.10 -3.72 18.44
N LEU A 155 10.87 -3.57 17.38
CA LEU A 155 10.96 -2.31 16.61
C LEU A 155 9.60 -1.93 16.04
N SER A 156 8.88 -2.89 15.46
CA SER A 156 7.54 -2.67 14.90
C SER A 156 6.57 -2.20 15.98
N TYR A 157 6.62 -2.81 17.17
CA TYR A 157 5.80 -2.41 18.32
C TYR A 157 6.13 -0.98 18.78
N TRP A 158 7.43 -0.69 18.93
CA TRP A 158 7.90 0.63 19.38
C TRP A 158 7.47 1.75 18.42
N ILE A 159 7.64 1.54 17.10
CA ILE A 159 7.23 2.50 16.05
C ILE A 159 5.70 2.70 16.07
N THR A 160 4.93 1.62 16.32
CA THR A 160 3.46 1.67 16.33
C THR A 160 2.90 2.39 17.57
N SER A 161 3.67 2.44 18.67
CA SER A 161 3.23 3.05 19.93
C SER A 161 3.11 4.57 19.84
N ASP A 162 3.82 5.23 18.93
CA ASP A 162 3.84 6.70 18.78
C ASP A 162 3.18 7.12 17.45
N GLU A 163 1.85 7.20 17.46
CA GLU A 163 0.98 7.21 16.26
C GLU A 163 1.10 8.43 15.34
N THR A 164 1.61 9.57 15.77
CA THR A 164 1.28 10.81 15.05
C THR A 164 2.44 11.54 14.39
N SER A 165 3.65 11.47 14.91
CA SER A 165 4.74 12.31 14.40
C SER A 165 5.75 11.57 13.51
N VAL A 166 5.98 10.31 13.78
CA VAL A 166 6.97 9.50 13.05
C VAL A 166 6.45 9.11 11.67
N LEU A 167 5.17 8.72 11.59
CA LEU A 167 4.51 8.29 10.34
C LEU A 167 4.51 9.37 9.25
N ASP A 168 4.21 10.61 9.65
CA ASP A 168 4.14 11.73 8.70
C ASP A 168 5.51 12.15 8.17
N LYS A 169 6.51 12.23 9.05
CA LYS A 169 7.86 12.64 8.67
C LYS A 169 8.57 11.60 7.80
N VAL A 170 8.34 10.35 8.11
CA VAL A 170 9.02 9.22 7.48
C VAL A 170 8.39 8.88 6.14
N GLY A 171 7.06 8.82 6.07
CA GLY A 171 6.35 8.56 4.82
C GLY A 171 6.59 9.62 3.76
N LYS A 172 6.82 10.88 4.17
CA LYS A 172 7.07 11.99 3.24
C LYS A 172 8.50 12.00 2.66
N PHE A 173 9.49 11.54 3.41
CA PHE A 173 10.89 11.61 3.00
C PHE A 173 11.47 10.27 2.57
N LEU A 174 11.19 9.23 3.32
CA LEU A 174 11.85 7.94 3.12
C LEU A 174 11.31 7.17 1.91
N THR A 175 10.00 7.25 1.65
CA THR A 175 9.41 6.56 0.48
C THR A 175 9.94 7.13 -0.85
N PRO A 176 9.96 8.46 -1.06
CA PRO A 176 10.59 8.99 -2.28
C PRO A 176 12.08 8.67 -2.38
N LEU A 177 12.80 8.68 -1.26
CA LEU A 177 14.23 8.33 -1.24
C LEU A 177 14.44 6.86 -1.61
N LEU A 178 13.66 5.95 -1.04
CA LEU A 178 13.70 4.52 -1.38
C LEU A 178 13.38 4.29 -2.86
N ALA A 179 12.31 4.93 -3.37
CA ALA A 179 11.94 4.84 -4.78
C ALA A 179 13.08 5.35 -5.69
N LEU A 180 13.71 6.46 -5.31
CA LEU A 180 14.84 7.03 -6.05
C LEU A 180 16.02 6.04 -6.09
N ILE A 181 16.40 5.47 -4.95
CA ILE A 181 17.50 4.48 -4.86
C ILE A 181 17.21 3.28 -5.77
N LEU A 182 15.98 2.76 -5.74
CA LEU A 182 15.59 1.61 -6.55
C LEU A 182 15.53 1.93 -8.04
N VAL A 183 15.09 3.13 -8.40
CA VAL A 183 15.13 3.59 -9.79
C VAL A 183 16.59 3.71 -10.26
N VAL A 184 17.49 4.24 -9.42
CA VAL A 184 18.93 4.32 -9.74
C VAL A 184 19.51 2.92 -9.92
N ILE A 185 19.25 1.98 -9.01
CA ILE A 185 19.67 0.58 -9.13
C ILE A 185 19.14 -0.03 -10.44
N GLY A 186 17.85 0.20 -10.71
CA GLY A 186 17.19 -0.30 -11.91
C GLY A 186 17.83 0.23 -13.19
N VAL A 187 18.08 1.53 -13.25
CA VAL A 187 18.73 2.18 -14.41
C VAL A 187 20.16 1.64 -14.58
N LEU A 188 20.94 1.56 -13.50
CA LEU A 188 22.31 1.03 -13.55
C LEU A 188 22.33 -0.43 -14.03
N GLY A 189 21.40 -1.26 -13.51
CA GLY A 189 21.30 -2.67 -13.90
C GLY A 189 20.83 -2.89 -15.34
N VAL A 190 20.08 -1.96 -15.91
CA VAL A 190 19.66 -2.02 -17.33
C VAL A 190 20.76 -1.47 -18.26
N VAL A 191 21.41 -0.38 -17.86
CA VAL A 191 22.50 0.25 -18.69
C VAL A 191 23.76 -0.61 -18.70
N SER A 192 24.08 -1.25 -17.56
CA SER A 192 25.23 -2.13 -17.43
C SER A 192 24.76 -3.52 -17.01
N PRO A 193 24.29 -4.36 -17.97
CA PRO A 193 23.78 -5.69 -17.62
C PRO A 193 24.84 -6.53 -16.91
N ILE A 194 24.42 -7.19 -15.84
CA ILE A 194 25.31 -7.95 -14.92
C ILE A 194 25.55 -9.39 -15.37
N GLY A 195 25.18 -9.72 -16.60
CA GLY A 195 25.35 -11.05 -17.18
C GLY A 195 24.47 -11.24 -18.41
N THR A 196 24.33 -12.48 -18.87
CA THR A 196 23.52 -12.84 -20.03
C THR A 196 22.37 -13.76 -19.63
N PRO A 197 21.16 -13.53 -20.17
CA PRO A 197 20.04 -14.43 -19.87
C PRO A 197 20.24 -15.83 -20.40
N ALA A 198 20.07 -16.85 -19.56
CA ALA A 198 20.07 -18.26 -19.93
C ALA A 198 18.76 -18.66 -20.62
N GLU A 199 18.67 -19.93 -21.03
CA GLU A 199 17.40 -20.47 -21.52
C GLU A 199 16.36 -20.53 -20.38
N PRO A 200 15.07 -20.33 -20.69
CA PRO A 200 14.03 -20.37 -19.65
C PRO A 200 13.92 -21.74 -19.03
N THR A 201 13.84 -21.79 -17.71
CA THR A 201 13.65 -23.05 -16.95
C THR A 201 12.18 -23.41 -16.82
N VAL A 202 11.27 -22.49 -17.19
CA VAL A 202 9.81 -22.67 -17.12
C VAL A 202 9.22 -22.80 -18.53
N ALA A 203 8.22 -23.66 -18.67
CA ALA A 203 7.59 -23.93 -19.97
C ALA A 203 6.88 -22.69 -20.56
N ASN A 204 6.32 -21.82 -19.71
CA ASN A 204 5.63 -20.62 -20.16
C ASN A 204 5.92 -19.47 -19.18
N SER A 205 6.80 -18.57 -19.59
CA SER A 205 7.26 -17.43 -18.79
C SER A 205 6.13 -16.42 -18.51
N PHE A 206 5.21 -16.21 -19.46
CA PHE A 206 4.06 -15.34 -19.25
C PHE A 206 3.16 -15.86 -18.13
N THR A 207 2.73 -17.13 -18.22
CA THR A 207 1.83 -17.75 -17.24
C THR A 207 2.48 -17.80 -15.86
N ASN A 208 3.75 -18.20 -15.80
CA ASN A 208 4.51 -18.26 -14.56
C ASN A 208 4.57 -16.88 -13.89
N ALA A 209 4.91 -15.83 -14.64
CA ALA A 209 5.02 -14.47 -14.12
C ALA A 209 3.65 -13.86 -13.78
N PHE A 210 2.60 -14.20 -14.55
CA PHE A 210 1.22 -13.79 -14.25
C PHE A 210 0.77 -14.36 -12.88
N LEU A 211 0.98 -15.66 -12.67
CA LEU A 211 0.65 -16.31 -11.39
C LEU A 211 1.53 -15.79 -10.26
N GLY A 212 2.82 -15.56 -10.54
CA GLY A 212 3.76 -14.97 -9.58
C GLY A 212 3.34 -13.58 -9.14
N GLY A 213 2.93 -12.72 -10.08
CA GLY A 213 2.40 -11.39 -9.79
C GLY A 213 1.10 -11.42 -9.00
N TYR A 214 0.21 -12.36 -9.32
CA TYR A 214 -1.03 -12.55 -8.55
C TYR A 214 -0.72 -12.98 -7.09
N ASN A 215 0.29 -13.82 -6.91
CA ASN A 215 0.72 -14.32 -5.58
C ASN A 215 1.35 -13.25 -4.69
N THR A 216 1.62 -12.02 -5.17
CA THR A 216 2.00 -10.90 -4.31
C THR A 216 0.89 -10.55 -3.31
N GLY A 217 -0.37 -10.80 -3.69
CA GLY A 217 -1.54 -10.52 -2.85
C GLY A 217 -1.99 -9.07 -2.87
N ASP A 218 -1.47 -8.26 -3.77
CA ASP A 218 -1.71 -6.81 -3.80
C ASP A 218 -3.16 -6.45 -4.13
N VAL A 219 -3.89 -7.33 -4.82
CA VAL A 219 -5.33 -7.18 -5.05
C VAL A 219 -6.09 -7.15 -3.70
N LEU A 220 -5.70 -8.01 -2.77
CA LEU A 220 -6.30 -8.06 -1.42
C LEU A 220 -6.00 -6.76 -0.64
N VAL A 221 -4.77 -6.24 -0.80
CA VAL A 221 -4.36 -4.95 -0.23
C VAL A 221 -5.24 -3.82 -0.77
N SER A 222 -5.62 -3.87 -2.05
CA SER A 222 -6.49 -2.85 -2.68
C SER A 222 -7.85 -2.75 -1.98
N PHE A 223 -8.47 -3.88 -1.63
CA PHE A 223 -9.74 -3.90 -0.88
C PHE A 223 -9.62 -3.22 0.48
N ILE A 224 -8.51 -3.47 1.16
CA ILE A 224 -8.22 -2.93 2.49
C ILE A 224 -7.95 -1.42 2.41
N MET A 225 -7.13 -0.99 1.45
CA MET A 225 -6.58 0.37 1.40
C MET A 225 -7.51 1.36 0.68
N ALA A 226 -8.50 0.89 -0.08
CA ALA A 226 -9.36 1.75 -0.90
C ALA A 226 -10.02 2.86 -0.07
N SER A 227 -10.64 2.51 1.06
CA SER A 227 -11.33 3.48 1.93
C SER A 227 -10.37 4.53 2.49
N LEU A 228 -9.13 4.14 2.81
CA LEU A 228 -8.09 5.04 3.34
C LEU A 228 -7.62 6.03 2.27
N PHE A 229 -7.46 5.56 1.04
CA PHE A 229 -7.06 6.43 -0.08
C PHE A 229 -8.19 7.40 -0.46
N ILE A 230 -9.44 6.93 -0.44
CA ILE A 230 -10.61 7.79 -0.66
C ILE A 230 -10.60 8.93 0.39
N GLN A 231 -10.47 8.59 1.68
CA GLN A 231 -10.38 9.59 2.76
C GLN A 231 -9.20 10.53 2.58
N SER A 232 -8.04 10.01 2.17
CA SER A 232 -6.82 10.83 1.96
C SER A 232 -7.02 11.86 0.84
N VAL A 233 -7.70 11.47 -0.22
CA VAL A 233 -8.04 12.35 -1.35
C VAL A 233 -9.09 13.39 -0.92
N GLU A 234 -10.11 12.98 -0.16
CA GLU A 234 -11.16 13.87 0.38
C GLU A 234 -10.59 14.88 1.37
N ASN A 235 -9.64 14.46 2.23
CA ASN A 235 -8.94 15.37 3.17
C ASN A 235 -8.11 16.43 2.45
N LYS A 236 -7.71 16.19 1.20
CA LYS A 236 -7.05 17.19 0.35
C LYS A 236 -8.05 18.15 -0.33
N GLY A 237 -9.36 17.96 -0.10
CA GLY A 237 -10.41 18.81 -0.63
C GLY A 237 -11.05 18.33 -1.94
N TYR A 238 -10.71 17.14 -2.43
CA TYR A 238 -11.31 16.54 -3.63
C TYR A 238 -12.52 15.69 -3.22
N VAL A 239 -13.60 16.35 -2.79
CA VAL A 239 -14.80 15.70 -2.22
C VAL A 239 -15.78 15.25 -3.30
N GLU A 240 -15.89 16.00 -4.40
CA GLU A 240 -16.80 15.65 -5.50
C GLU A 240 -16.34 14.34 -6.17
N SER A 241 -17.28 13.42 -6.44
CA SER A 241 -17.01 12.10 -7.03
C SER A 241 -16.18 12.16 -8.31
N ARG A 242 -16.45 13.15 -9.17
CA ARG A 242 -15.72 13.33 -10.44
C ARG A 242 -14.26 13.73 -10.20
N GLU A 243 -14.02 14.68 -9.29
CA GLU A 243 -12.67 15.16 -8.93
C GLU A 243 -11.89 14.08 -8.19
N ARG A 244 -12.54 13.39 -7.25
CA ARG A 244 -11.96 12.28 -6.49
C ARG A 244 -11.50 11.17 -7.42
N ASN A 245 -12.36 10.72 -8.34
CA ASN A 245 -12.03 9.64 -9.29
C ASN A 245 -10.90 10.05 -10.24
N ARG A 246 -10.91 11.31 -10.69
CA ARG A 246 -9.83 11.86 -11.54
C ARG A 246 -8.50 11.90 -10.77
N MET A 247 -8.53 12.34 -9.51
CA MET A 247 -7.36 12.36 -8.63
C MET A 247 -6.82 10.94 -8.39
N MET A 248 -7.71 9.99 -8.04
CA MET A 248 -7.35 8.57 -7.85
C MET A 248 -6.70 7.98 -9.11
N PHE A 249 -7.23 8.31 -10.29
CA PHE A 249 -6.69 7.83 -11.57
C PHE A 249 -5.25 8.35 -11.79
N TYR A 250 -5.00 9.64 -11.58
CA TYR A 250 -3.64 10.20 -11.75
C TYR A 250 -2.66 9.62 -10.72
N CYS A 251 -3.10 9.45 -9.47
CA CYS A 251 -2.27 8.81 -8.42
C CYS A 251 -1.95 7.35 -8.79
N GLY A 252 -2.95 6.62 -9.31
CA GLY A 252 -2.78 5.26 -9.82
C GLY A 252 -1.78 5.20 -10.97
N ALA A 253 -1.88 6.15 -11.93
CA ALA A 253 -0.95 6.22 -13.08
C ALA A 253 0.49 6.43 -12.62
N VAL A 254 0.73 7.35 -11.67
CA VAL A 254 2.07 7.58 -11.09
C VAL A 254 2.59 6.27 -10.45
N SER A 255 1.75 5.59 -9.67
CA SER A 255 2.11 4.34 -9.01
C SER A 255 2.44 3.23 -10.04
N VAL A 256 1.63 3.09 -11.10
CA VAL A 256 1.87 2.11 -12.20
C VAL A 256 3.25 2.36 -12.84
N ILE A 257 3.54 3.62 -13.17
CA ILE A 257 4.81 3.98 -13.84
C ILE A 257 6.00 3.62 -12.93
N LEU A 258 5.94 3.98 -11.65
CA LEU A 258 7.01 3.70 -10.69
C LEU A 258 7.19 2.19 -10.47
N LEU A 259 6.10 1.47 -10.27
CA LEU A 259 6.14 0.00 -10.09
C LEU A 259 6.67 -0.69 -11.35
N PHE A 260 6.24 -0.26 -12.54
CA PHE A 260 6.69 -0.83 -13.80
C PHE A 260 8.20 -0.65 -13.99
N ILE A 261 8.72 0.56 -13.72
CA ILE A 261 10.16 0.84 -13.83
C ILE A 261 10.94 -0.05 -12.86
N ILE A 262 10.53 -0.11 -11.59
CA ILE A 262 11.26 -0.83 -10.55
C ILE A 262 11.14 -2.35 -10.75
N TYR A 263 9.93 -2.87 -10.89
CA TYR A 263 9.71 -4.33 -11.04
C TYR A 263 10.25 -4.83 -12.38
N GLY A 264 10.11 -4.02 -13.44
CA GLY A 264 10.63 -4.35 -14.76
C GLY A 264 12.17 -4.44 -14.78
N SER A 265 12.84 -3.47 -14.17
CA SER A 265 14.30 -3.48 -14.07
C SER A 265 14.80 -4.63 -13.18
N LEU A 266 14.14 -4.91 -12.06
CA LEU A 266 14.48 -6.02 -11.18
C LEU A 266 14.29 -7.38 -11.89
N LEU A 267 13.21 -7.53 -12.67
CA LEU A 267 12.95 -8.73 -13.47
C LEU A 267 14.02 -8.90 -14.53
N PHE A 268 14.36 -7.84 -15.26
CA PHE A 268 15.45 -7.87 -16.26
C PHE A 268 16.78 -8.26 -15.62
N MET A 269 17.14 -7.66 -14.49
CA MET A 269 18.39 -8.00 -13.78
C MET A 269 18.39 -9.47 -13.32
N GLY A 270 17.24 -9.97 -12.84
CA GLY A 270 17.08 -11.39 -12.51
C GLY A 270 17.31 -12.30 -13.70
N ALA A 271 16.81 -11.92 -14.88
CA ALA A 271 17.05 -12.67 -16.12
C ALA A 271 18.54 -12.66 -16.50
N CYS A 272 19.23 -11.53 -16.33
CA CYS A 272 20.65 -11.40 -16.69
C CYS A 272 21.58 -12.29 -15.84
N VAL A 273 21.21 -12.61 -14.59
CA VAL A 273 22.06 -13.47 -13.75
C VAL A 273 21.73 -14.97 -13.89
N SER A 274 20.76 -15.33 -14.73
CA SER A 274 20.26 -16.71 -14.82
C SER A 274 21.29 -17.70 -15.36
N ALA A 275 22.30 -17.25 -16.13
CA ALA A 275 23.37 -18.10 -16.63
C ALA A 275 24.47 -18.40 -15.58
N ASP A 276 24.63 -17.49 -14.60
CA ASP A 276 25.78 -17.50 -13.66
C ASP A 276 25.45 -18.09 -12.29
N VAL A 277 24.15 -18.26 -11.98
CA VAL A 277 23.69 -18.57 -10.63
C VAL A 277 22.96 -19.92 -10.61
N PRO A 278 23.25 -20.79 -9.62
CA PRO A 278 22.56 -22.08 -9.53
C PRO A 278 21.05 -21.97 -9.46
N ALA A 279 20.32 -22.89 -10.08
CA ALA A 279 18.87 -22.89 -10.19
C ALA A 279 18.16 -23.03 -8.83
N ASP A 280 18.82 -23.57 -7.82
CA ASP A 280 18.29 -23.77 -6.46
C ASP A 280 18.49 -22.56 -5.53
N THR A 281 19.03 -21.44 -6.04
CA THR A 281 19.26 -20.23 -5.25
C THR A 281 17.95 -19.66 -4.72
N GLY A 282 17.91 -19.37 -3.42
CA GLY A 282 16.75 -18.84 -2.74
C GLY A 282 16.34 -17.44 -3.27
N ARG A 283 15.04 -17.14 -3.27
CA ARG A 283 14.49 -15.89 -3.82
C ARG A 283 15.13 -14.64 -3.18
N ALA A 284 15.28 -14.63 -1.86
CA ALA A 284 15.87 -13.49 -1.14
C ALA A 284 17.37 -13.39 -1.42
N GLU A 285 18.05 -14.52 -1.47
CA GLU A 285 19.48 -14.61 -1.80
C GLU A 285 19.77 -14.09 -3.22
N LEU A 286 18.90 -14.43 -4.17
CA LEU A 286 18.97 -13.94 -5.55
C LEU A 286 18.86 -12.40 -5.58
N LEU A 287 17.91 -11.84 -4.86
CA LEU A 287 17.75 -10.38 -4.79
C LEU A 287 18.98 -9.70 -4.18
N VAL A 288 19.52 -10.26 -3.08
CA VAL A 288 20.77 -9.78 -2.44
C VAL A 288 21.93 -9.80 -3.46
N LEU A 289 22.06 -10.89 -4.21
CA LEU A 289 23.11 -11.08 -5.22
C LEU A 289 22.97 -10.03 -6.33
N VAL A 290 21.77 -9.84 -6.86
CA VAL A 290 21.48 -8.85 -7.92
C VAL A 290 21.84 -7.45 -7.44
N ILE A 291 21.40 -7.05 -6.25
CA ILE A 291 21.66 -5.71 -5.70
C ILE A 291 23.18 -5.52 -5.46
N LYS A 292 23.87 -6.54 -4.93
CA LYS A 292 25.31 -6.49 -4.67
C LYS A 292 26.13 -6.36 -5.97
N ARG A 293 25.72 -7.05 -7.04
CA ARG A 293 26.40 -6.98 -8.34
C ARG A 293 26.26 -5.60 -9.00
N VAL A 294 25.10 -4.96 -8.86
CA VAL A 294 24.81 -3.65 -9.49
C VAL A 294 25.39 -2.48 -8.66
N GLY A 295 25.14 -2.45 -7.35
CA GLY A 295 25.42 -1.29 -6.50
C GLY A 295 26.34 -1.55 -5.32
N GLY A 296 26.86 -2.75 -5.21
CA GLY A 296 27.75 -3.11 -4.11
C GLY A 296 27.04 -3.19 -2.75
N ALA A 297 27.83 -3.41 -1.70
CA ALA A 297 27.34 -3.57 -0.33
C ALA A 297 26.66 -2.31 0.22
N VAL A 298 27.08 -1.15 -0.23
CA VAL A 298 26.54 0.16 0.22
C VAL A 298 25.06 0.30 -0.18
N MET A 299 24.72 -0.10 -1.40
CA MET A 299 23.34 -0.03 -1.92
C MET A 299 22.42 -1.02 -1.20
N LEU A 300 22.96 -2.16 -0.87
CA LEU A 300 22.24 -3.14 -0.05
C LEU A 300 21.89 -2.59 1.35
N UNK A 301 22.70 -2.03 1.87
CA UNK A 301 22.49 -1.46 3.17
C UNK A 301 21.51 -0.35 3.17
N UNK A 302 21.48 0.30 2.11
CA UNK A 302 20.52 1.30 1.95
C UNK A 302 19.15 0.74 1.69
N UNK A 303 19.09 -0.11 1.10
CA UNK A 303 17.88 -0.75 0.83
C UNK A 303 17.36 -1.48 2.03
N UNK A 304 18.18 -2.00 2.71
CA UNK A 304 17.86 -2.68 3.93
C UNK A 304 17.38 -1.74 5.02
N UNK A 305 17.91 -0.81 5.03
CA UNK A 305 17.50 0.20 5.90
C UNK A 305 16.21 0.82 5.50
N UNK A 306 16.06 0.98 4.40
CA UNK A 306 14.87 1.47 3.89
C UNK A 306 13.75 0.49 4.02
N ASP A 307 13.89 -0.68 3.77
CA ASP A 307 12.87 -1.74 3.90
C ASP A 307 12.39 -1.95 5.34
N LEU A 308 13.30 -2.04 6.26
CA LEU A 308 12.95 -2.11 7.70
C LEU A 308 12.08 -0.92 8.14
N TYR A 309 12.38 0.21 7.62
CA TYR A 309 11.72 1.46 7.99
C TYR A 309 10.35 1.60 7.33
N THR A 310 10.26 1.34 6.03
CA THR A 310 8.99 1.39 5.26
C THR A 310 7.99 0.36 5.80
N PHE A 311 8.49 -0.79 6.23
CA PHE A 311 7.65 -1.86 6.77
C PHE A 311 7.08 -1.51 8.16
N GLY A 312 7.86 -0.86 9.01
CA GLY A 312 7.36 -0.37 10.31
C GLY A 312 6.17 0.58 10.13
N ILE A 313 6.26 1.47 9.15
CA ILE A 313 5.22 2.44 8.80
C ILE A 313 3.98 1.75 8.22
N ASP A 314 4.17 0.85 7.28
CA ASP A 314 3.08 0.15 6.61
C ASP A 314 2.26 -0.69 7.61
N ARG A 315 2.93 -1.33 8.56
CA ARG A 315 2.29 -2.09 9.63
C ARG A 315 1.57 -1.18 10.63
N ALA A 316 2.20 -0.08 11.06
CA ALA A 316 1.60 0.89 11.97
C ALA A 316 0.35 1.51 11.35
N SER A 317 0.42 1.90 10.08
CA SER A 317 -0.70 2.49 9.36
C SER A 317 -1.84 1.49 9.12
N ARG A 318 -1.53 0.22 8.88
CA ARG A 318 -2.55 -0.83 8.71
C ARG A 318 -3.18 -1.23 10.04
N CYS A 319 -2.40 -1.59 11.04
CA CYS A 319 -2.90 -2.12 12.31
C CYS A 319 -3.64 -1.05 13.14
N GLY A 320 -3.07 0.16 13.27
CA GLY A 320 -3.68 1.26 14.04
C GLY A 320 -5.00 1.74 13.43
N ARG A 321 -5.07 1.85 12.10
CA ARG A 321 -6.28 2.26 11.41
C ARG A 321 -7.36 1.17 11.41
N TYR A 322 -6.98 -0.11 11.38
CA TYR A 322 -7.91 -1.23 11.52
C TYR A 322 -8.60 -1.23 12.88
N CYS A 323 -7.83 -1.08 13.95
CA CYS A 323 -8.38 -0.94 15.29
C CYS A 323 -9.36 0.23 15.38
N ARG A 324 -9.06 1.34 14.69
CA ARG A 324 -9.92 2.52 14.65
C ARG A 324 -11.20 2.27 13.85
N ILE A 325 -11.10 1.65 12.67
CA ILE A 325 -12.26 1.30 11.82
C ILE A 325 -13.16 0.31 12.55
N TYR A 326 -12.59 -0.75 13.14
CA TYR A 326 -13.33 -1.73 13.94
C TYR A 326 -13.98 -1.09 15.16
N ARG A 327 -13.29 -0.19 15.84
CA ARG A 327 -13.82 0.53 17.01
C ARG A 327 -14.95 1.48 16.61
N LEU A 328 -14.85 2.17 15.49
CA LEU A 328 -15.90 3.06 14.99
C LEU A 328 -17.11 2.28 14.51
N ASP A 329 -16.89 1.20 13.76
CA ASP A 329 -17.96 0.33 13.25
C ASP A 329 -18.67 -0.41 14.39
N PHE A 330 -17.93 -0.91 15.38
CA PHE A 330 -18.46 -1.55 16.59
C PHE A 330 -19.28 -0.55 17.41
N ARG A 331 -18.78 0.70 17.57
CA ARG A 331 -19.54 1.77 18.25
C ARG A 331 -20.82 2.13 17.49
N SER A 332 -20.76 2.23 16.15
CA SER A 332 -21.94 2.54 15.35
C SER A 332 -22.99 1.41 15.42
N GLN A 333 -22.55 0.16 15.44
CA GLN A 333 -23.44 -0.99 15.57
C GLN A 333 -24.04 -1.08 16.99
N LEU A 334 -23.26 -0.79 18.04
CA LEU A 334 -23.77 -0.70 19.40
C LEU A 334 -24.80 0.42 19.53
N SER A 335 -24.53 1.61 18.98
CA SER A 335 -25.48 2.73 19.04
C SER A 335 -26.76 2.44 18.24
N ALA A 336 -26.66 1.76 17.10
CA ALA A 336 -27.83 1.34 16.30
C ALA A 336 -28.63 0.22 16.98
N GLY A 337 -27.94 -0.72 17.63
CA GLY A 337 -28.59 -1.82 18.37
C GLY A 337 -29.28 -1.38 19.65
N PHE A 338 -28.72 -0.42 20.36
CA PHE A 338 -29.30 0.11 21.60
C PHE A 338 -30.38 1.18 21.38
N GLY A 339 -30.40 1.80 20.20
CA GLY A 339 -31.45 2.77 19.83
C GLY A 339 -32.85 2.17 19.69
N THR A 340 -32.94 0.85 19.54
CA THR A 340 -34.22 0.12 19.42
C THR A 340 -34.79 -0.30 20.77
N TYR A 341 -33.98 -0.24 21.86
CA TYR A 341 -34.40 -0.63 23.20
C TYR A 341 -34.17 0.50 24.21
N GLY A 342 -34.89 1.57 24.07
CA GLY A 342 -35.06 2.75 24.94
C GLY A 342 -34.39 2.79 26.33
N ILE A 343 -33.08 2.61 26.42
CA ILE A 343 -32.35 2.77 27.68
C ILE A 343 -31.52 4.06 27.59
N GLY A 344 -31.96 5.04 28.37
CA GLY A 344 -31.38 6.38 28.37
C GLY A 344 -29.96 6.46 28.94
N ASN A 345 -29.26 7.44 28.42
CA ASN A 345 -28.06 8.11 28.95
C ASN A 345 -27.07 7.30 29.81
N ILE A 346 -26.21 6.52 29.16
CA ILE A 346 -24.95 6.09 29.79
C ILE A 346 -23.84 7.06 29.33
N ARG A 347 -23.35 7.90 30.25
CA ARG A 347 -22.20 8.77 30.00
C ARG A 347 -20.95 7.91 29.75
N PRO A 348 -20.13 8.26 28.76
CA PRO A 348 -18.90 7.49 28.52
C PRO A 348 -17.89 7.71 29.65
N PHE A 349 -17.38 6.63 30.19
CA PHE A 349 -16.22 6.66 31.08
C PHE A 349 -14.98 7.04 30.25
N TYR A 350 -14.39 8.15 30.61
CA TYR A 350 -13.06 8.53 30.11
C TYR A 350 -12.01 7.76 30.91
N PHE A 351 -11.26 6.88 30.25
CA PHE A 351 -9.99 6.44 30.76
C PHE A 351 -8.93 7.43 30.27
N SER A 352 -8.28 8.06 31.22
CA SER A 352 -7.13 8.94 31.00
C SER A 352 -5.91 8.14 30.53
#